data_98c50e3144559add561697b05f5c21c1
#
_entry.id   98c50e3144559add561697b05f5c21c1
#
_cell.length_a   1.000
_cell.length_b   1.000
_cell.length_c   1.000
_cell.angle_alpha   90.00
_cell.angle_beta   90.00
_cell.angle_gamma   90.00
#
_symmetry.space_group_name_H-M   'P 1'
#
loop_
_entity.id
_entity.type
_entity.pdbx_description
1 polymer ?
#
loop_
_entity_poly.entity_id
_entity_poly.type
_entity_poly.pdbx_seq_one_letter_code
_entity_poly.pdbx_strand_id
1 'polypeptide(L)'
;EELKKQEKKYFIPNQFTNMNNPKAHYETTAEEILRDMDNKVDVYICGTGTGGSFSGTAKKLKEKLPNIKTYPVEPSSSPLLSKGYIGPHKIQGMGMSIGGIPVVYDGSLADGILVCEDDEAFKMMRELSFKEGILGGISTGATFKAALDYSKENANKGLRIVVLSTDSGEKYLSSSHGL
;
A
#
# COMPACT_ATOMS: atom_id res chain seq x y z
N GLU A 1 -12.13 -7.28 -21.89
CA GLU A 1 -12.80 -6.64 -23.03
C GLU A 1 -13.91 -7.56 -23.64
N GLU A 2 -13.65 -8.85 -23.91
CA GLU A 2 -14.66 -9.78 -24.46
C GLU A 2 -15.81 -10.05 -23.49
N LEU A 3 -15.53 -10.17 -22.20
CA LEU A 3 -16.54 -10.34 -21.14
C LEU A 3 -17.42 -9.09 -20.97
N LYS A 4 -16.89 -7.88 -21.19
CA LYS A 4 -17.67 -6.65 -21.18
C LYS A 4 -18.77 -6.62 -22.26
N LYS A 5 -18.56 -7.27 -23.40
CA LYS A 5 -19.58 -7.37 -24.45
C LYS A 5 -20.76 -8.28 -24.06
N GLN A 6 -20.64 -9.03 -22.96
CA GLN A 6 -21.67 -9.92 -22.39
C GLN A 6 -22.22 -9.40 -21.06
N GLU A 7 -22.33 -8.09 -20.88
CA GLU A 7 -22.65 -7.37 -19.63
C GLU A 7 -23.87 -7.92 -18.85
N LYS A 8 -24.83 -8.51 -19.53
CA LYS A 8 -25.99 -9.14 -18.87
C LYS A 8 -25.66 -10.44 -18.10
N LYS A 9 -24.46 -11.01 -18.26
CA LYS A 9 -24.07 -12.30 -17.70
C LYS A 9 -22.97 -12.21 -16.64
N TYR A 10 -22.20 -11.11 -16.58
CA TYR A 10 -21.05 -10.99 -15.71
C TYR A 10 -21.06 -9.65 -14.95
N PHE A 11 -20.83 -9.73 -13.65
CA PHE A 11 -20.57 -8.54 -12.81
C PHE A 11 -19.06 -8.33 -12.72
N ILE A 12 -18.59 -7.13 -13.09
CA ILE A 12 -17.18 -6.74 -13.03
C ILE A 12 -17.07 -5.61 -11.99
N PRO A 13 -16.49 -5.85 -10.81
CA PRO A 13 -16.38 -4.86 -9.74
C PRO A 13 -15.56 -3.62 -10.13
N ASN A 14 -14.61 -3.76 -11.06
CA ASN A 14 -13.71 -2.71 -11.58
C ASN A 14 -13.02 -1.90 -10.47
N GLN A 15 -12.08 -2.54 -9.78
CA GLN A 15 -11.37 -1.96 -8.63
C GLN A 15 -10.60 -0.66 -8.92
N PHE A 16 -10.33 -0.35 -10.19
CA PHE A 16 -9.57 0.85 -10.58
C PHE A 16 -10.42 2.11 -10.72
N THR A 17 -11.74 1.96 -10.88
CA THR A 17 -12.67 3.08 -11.08
C THR A 17 -13.86 3.08 -10.12
N ASN A 18 -14.09 1.97 -9.42
CA ASN A 18 -15.22 1.85 -8.49
C ASN A 18 -14.90 2.51 -7.15
N MET A 19 -15.57 3.61 -6.85
CA MET A 19 -15.38 4.37 -5.60
C MET A 19 -15.77 3.61 -4.32
N ASN A 20 -16.45 2.47 -4.42
CA ASN A 20 -16.62 1.59 -3.28
C ASN A 20 -15.30 0.97 -2.79
N ASN A 21 -14.26 0.94 -3.63
CA ASN A 21 -12.92 0.51 -3.22
C ASN A 21 -12.37 1.43 -2.10
N PRO A 22 -12.09 2.71 -2.30
CA PRO A 22 -11.63 3.57 -1.20
C PRO A 22 -12.67 3.74 -0.11
N LYS A 23 -13.96 3.71 -0.44
CA LYS A 23 -15.04 3.81 0.56
C LYS A 23 -14.98 2.68 1.60
N ALA A 24 -14.75 1.43 1.17
CA ALA A 24 -14.61 0.31 2.09
C ALA A 24 -13.47 0.55 3.09
N HIS A 25 -12.30 0.97 2.64
CA HIS A 25 -11.18 1.27 3.51
C HIS A 25 -11.40 2.47 4.43
N TYR A 26 -12.16 3.46 3.96
CA TYR A 26 -12.58 4.59 4.79
C TYR A 26 -13.52 4.16 5.92
N GLU A 27 -14.46 3.23 5.65
CA GLU A 27 -15.49 2.80 6.59
C GLU A 27 -15.02 1.66 7.52
N THR A 28 -13.97 0.90 7.15
CA THR A 28 -13.50 -0.25 7.91
C THR A 28 -12.03 -0.11 8.34
N THR A 29 -11.07 -0.25 7.45
CA THR A 29 -9.63 -0.28 7.74
C THR A 29 -9.18 0.92 8.58
N ALA A 30 -9.64 2.12 8.25
CA ALA A 30 -9.28 3.32 8.99
C ALA A 30 -9.87 3.34 10.41
N GLU A 31 -11.11 2.86 10.58
CA GLU A 31 -11.75 2.77 11.91
C GLU A 31 -11.05 1.72 12.78
N GLU A 32 -10.63 0.60 12.20
CA GLU A 32 -9.85 -0.43 12.89
C GLU A 32 -8.52 0.15 13.38
N ILE A 33 -7.80 0.86 12.51
CA ILE A 33 -6.55 1.54 12.89
C ILE A 33 -6.77 2.55 14.02
N LEU A 34 -7.78 3.41 13.91
CA LEU A 34 -8.09 4.42 14.94
C LEU A 34 -8.39 3.77 16.29
N ARG A 35 -9.22 2.71 16.29
CA ARG A 35 -9.58 1.95 17.49
C ARG A 35 -8.35 1.28 18.10
N ASP A 36 -7.59 0.52 17.32
CA ASP A 36 -6.50 -0.33 17.80
C ASP A 36 -5.27 0.50 18.25
N MET A 37 -5.15 1.71 17.74
CA MET A 37 -4.09 2.67 18.10
C MET A 37 -4.54 3.75 19.09
N ASP A 38 -5.73 3.66 19.69
CA ASP A 38 -6.28 4.68 20.60
C ASP A 38 -6.25 6.09 19.99
N ASN A 39 -6.49 6.22 18.69
CA ASN A 39 -6.37 7.48 17.93
C ASN A 39 -4.98 8.15 18.02
N LYS A 40 -3.93 7.37 18.19
CA LYS A 40 -2.55 7.87 18.34
C LYS A 40 -1.66 7.32 17.23
N VAL A 41 -1.78 7.88 16.03
CA VAL A 41 -0.97 7.55 14.86
C VAL A 41 -0.33 8.82 14.33
N ASP A 42 0.98 8.82 14.17
CA ASP A 42 1.73 9.96 13.63
C ASP A 42 1.95 9.80 12.11
N VAL A 43 2.11 8.56 11.65
CA VAL A 43 2.40 8.26 10.24
C VAL A 43 1.64 7.03 9.78
N TYR A 44 1.02 7.11 8.61
CA TYR A 44 0.42 5.98 7.89
C TYR A 44 1.17 5.74 6.57
N ILE A 45 1.62 4.51 6.36
CA ILE A 45 2.37 4.09 5.17
C ILE A 45 1.67 2.89 4.52
N CYS A 46 1.39 2.98 3.21
CA CYS A 46 0.64 1.95 2.50
C CYS A 46 1.17 1.75 1.08
N GLY A 47 1.39 0.49 0.70
CA GLY A 47 1.72 0.13 -0.67
C GLY A 47 0.57 0.44 -1.64
N THR A 48 0.88 0.90 -2.84
CA THR A 48 -0.13 1.29 -3.83
C THR A 48 -0.13 0.39 -5.07
N GLY A 49 -1.27 -0.25 -5.31
CA GLY A 49 -1.64 -0.85 -6.59
C GLY A 49 -2.75 -0.01 -7.23
N THR A 50 -4.02 -0.19 -6.84
CA THR A 50 -5.11 0.71 -7.27
C THR A 50 -5.08 2.05 -6.56
N GLY A 51 -4.49 2.11 -5.37
CA GLY A 51 -4.50 3.29 -4.51
C GLY A 51 -5.74 3.42 -3.62
N GLY A 52 -6.72 2.51 -3.73
CA GLY A 52 -7.95 2.59 -2.95
C GLY A 52 -7.72 2.44 -1.44
N SER A 53 -6.87 1.49 -1.02
CA SER A 53 -6.51 1.29 0.39
C SER A 53 -5.83 2.53 0.97
N PHE A 54 -4.89 3.13 0.21
CA PHE A 54 -4.25 4.37 0.62
C PHE A 54 -5.27 5.49 0.75
N SER A 55 -6.04 5.77 -0.32
CA SER A 55 -6.94 6.93 -0.37
C SER A 55 -8.06 6.87 0.66
N GLY A 56 -8.71 5.72 0.79
CA GLY A 56 -9.78 5.56 1.77
C GLY A 56 -9.31 5.71 3.21
N THR A 57 -8.23 5.01 3.55
CA THR A 57 -7.67 5.04 4.90
C THR A 57 -7.09 6.41 5.25
N ALA A 58 -6.23 6.97 4.37
CA ALA A 58 -5.61 8.27 4.60
C ALA A 58 -6.62 9.40 4.76
N LYS A 59 -7.70 9.39 3.96
CA LYS A 59 -8.79 10.37 4.08
C LYS A 59 -9.38 10.38 5.48
N LYS A 60 -9.82 9.23 5.97
CA LYS A 60 -10.42 9.12 7.31
C LYS A 60 -9.43 9.47 8.42
N LEU A 61 -8.20 8.98 8.31
CA LEU A 61 -7.17 9.26 9.30
C LEU A 61 -6.87 10.77 9.38
N LYS A 62 -6.75 11.48 8.26
CA LYS A 62 -6.54 12.93 8.24
C LYS A 62 -7.73 13.72 8.79
N GLU A 63 -8.96 13.26 8.60
CA GLU A 63 -10.16 13.87 9.19
C GLU A 63 -10.16 13.75 10.73
N LYS A 64 -9.63 12.64 11.28
CA LYS A 64 -9.61 12.38 12.73
C LYS A 64 -8.33 12.83 13.42
N LEU A 65 -7.22 12.81 12.71
CA LEU A 65 -5.88 13.11 13.19
C LEU A 65 -5.25 14.18 12.28
N PRO A 66 -5.55 15.48 12.45
CA PRO A 66 -5.14 16.52 11.48
C PRO A 66 -3.63 16.64 11.25
N ASN A 67 -2.80 16.15 12.18
CA ASN A 67 -1.34 16.23 12.09
C ASN A 67 -0.71 14.95 11.49
N ILE A 68 -1.50 13.92 11.18
CA ILE A 68 -0.97 12.66 10.64
C ILE A 68 -0.30 12.88 9.29
N LYS A 69 0.82 12.20 9.09
CA LYS A 69 1.50 12.13 7.79
C LYS A 69 1.15 10.84 7.08
N THR A 70 0.88 10.91 5.79
CA THR A 70 0.47 9.74 5.00
C THR A 70 1.32 9.61 3.74
N TYR A 71 1.87 8.41 3.52
CA TYR A 71 2.79 8.13 2.44
C TYR A 71 2.37 6.89 1.65
N PRO A 72 2.04 7.02 0.36
CA PRO A 72 1.96 5.88 -0.54
C PRO A 72 3.37 5.35 -0.84
N VAL A 73 3.47 4.05 -1.07
CA VAL A 73 4.72 3.39 -1.49
C VAL A 73 4.55 2.84 -2.89
N GLU A 74 5.53 3.06 -3.75
CA GLU A 74 5.58 2.51 -5.11
C GLU A 74 6.92 1.79 -5.37
N PRO A 75 7.01 0.89 -6.37
CA PRO A 75 8.28 0.29 -6.77
C PRO A 75 9.23 1.34 -7.34
N SER A 76 10.50 1.32 -6.95
CA SER A 76 11.51 2.27 -7.44
C SER A 76 11.75 2.19 -8.95
N SER A 77 11.55 1.00 -9.54
CA SER A 77 11.66 0.75 -10.98
C SER A 77 10.40 1.12 -11.78
N SER A 78 9.27 1.38 -11.08
CA SER A 78 7.99 1.81 -11.70
C SER A 78 7.40 3.02 -10.95
N PRO A 79 8.12 4.15 -10.87
CA PRO A 79 7.80 5.28 -10.03
C PRO A 79 6.81 6.24 -10.72
N LEU A 80 5.60 5.76 -11.00
CA LEU A 80 4.58 6.55 -11.70
C LEU A 80 4.14 7.77 -10.89
N LEU A 81 3.98 7.63 -9.57
CA LEU A 81 3.51 8.72 -8.72
C LEU A 81 4.58 9.79 -8.52
N SER A 82 5.84 9.38 -8.32
CA SER A 82 6.94 10.32 -8.02
C SER A 82 7.65 10.85 -9.26
N LYS A 83 7.73 10.07 -10.36
CA LYS A 83 8.52 10.41 -11.55
C LYS A 83 7.74 10.35 -12.87
N GLY A 84 6.47 9.91 -12.86
CA GLY A 84 5.59 9.94 -14.03
C GLY A 84 5.82 8.85 -15.08
N TYR A 85 6.57 7.79 -14.76
CA TYR A 85 6.77 6.66 -15.68
C TYR A 85 6.55 5.31 -15.03
N ILE A 86 6.23 4.32 -15.85
CA ILE A 86 6.08 2.90 -15.48
C ILE A 86 7.24 2.09 -16.03
N GLY A 87 7.69 1.11 -15.25
CA GLY A 87 8.71 0.15 -15.63
C GLY A 87 8.41 -1.26 -15.12
N PRO A 88 9.16 -2.28 -15.55
CA PRO A 88 9.03 -3.62 -15.01
C PRO A 88 9.52 -3.67 -13.56
N HIS A 89 8.78 -4.38 -12.70
CA HIS A 89 9.13 -4.64 -11.30
C HIS A 89 8.60 -6.00 -10.88
N LYS A 90 9.11 -6.53 -9.74
CA LYS A 90 8.76 -7.85 -9.22
C LYS A 90 7.84 -7.79 -7.98
N ILE A 91 7.51 -6.60 -7.49
CA ILE A 91 6.66 -6.42 -6.30
C ILE A 91 5.19 -6.62 -6.71
N GLN A 92 4.70 -7.86 -6.63
CA GLN A 92 3.32 -8.18 -6.97
C GLN A 92 2.34 -7.41 -6.08
N GLY A 93 1.24 -6.94 -6.69
CA GLY A 93 0.20 -6.17 -6.00
C GLY A 93 0.49 -4.68 -5.86
N MET A 94 1.69 -4.23 -6.16
CA MET A 94 2.07 -2.81 -6.20
C MET A 94 2.33 -2.34 -7.63
N GLY A 95 2.54 -1.03 -7.75
CA GLY A 95 2.74 -0.37 -9.05
C GLY A 95 1.41 -0.10 -9.76
N MET A 96 1.17 1.16 -10.04
CA MET A 96 0.03 1.57 -10.86
C MET A 96 0.33 1.19 -12.31
N SER A 97 -0.59 0.47 -12.94
CA SER A 97 -0.36 -0.20 -14.20
C SER A 97 -0.75 0.64 -15.43
N ILE A 98 -0.65 -0.01 -16.59
CA ILE A 98 -1.02 0.50 -17.91
C ILE A 98 -2.42 1.16 -17.88
N GLY A 99 -2.48 2.46 -18.16
CA GLY A 99 -3.69 3.27 -18.08
C GLY A 99 -3.55 4.51 -17.20
N GLY A 100 -2.41 4.65 -16.52
CA GLY A 100 -2.10 5.80 -15.68
C GLY A 100 -2.57 5.65 -14.24
N ILE A 101 -2.72 6.78 -13.56
CA ILE A 101 -3.14 6.83 -12.16
C ILE A 101 -4.63 6.49 -12.07
N PRO A 102 -5.03 5.46 -11.29
CA PRO A 102 -6.43 5.07 -11.15
C PRO A 102 -7.30 6.17 -10.54
N VAL A 103 -8.56 6.26 -10.95
CA VAL A 103 -9.52 7.26 -10.46
C VAL A 103 -9.73 7.16 -8.93
N VAL A 104 -9.58 5.96 -8.37
CA VAL A 104 -9.75 5.71 -6.93
C VAL A 104 -8.56 6.18 -6.08
N TYR A 105 -7.44 6.57 -6.70
CA TYR A 105 -6.29 7.16 -6.00
C TYR A 105 -6.44 8.66 -5.86
N ASP A 106 -6.36 9.16 -4.64
CA ASP A 106 -6.36 10.58 -4.32
C ASP A 106 -4.96 11.01 -3.83
N GLY A 107 -4.16 11.56 -4.74
CA GLY A 107 -2.81 12.03 -4.47
C GLY A 107 -2.75 13.27 -3.55
N SER A 108 -3.84 14.02 -3.40
CA SER A 108 -3.88 15.19 -2.51
C SER A 108 -3.75 14.82 -1.03
N LEU A 109 -3.98 13.56 -0.71
CA LEU A 109 -3.84 13.03 0.65
C LEU A 109 -2.38 12.69 1.00
N ALA A 110 -1.48 12.58 0.02
CA ALA A 110 -0.09 12.18 0.25
C ALA A 110 0.76 13.36 0.72
N ASP A 111 1.51 13.18 1.81
CA ASP A 111 2.51 14.14 2.30
C ASP A 111 3.89 13.97 1.61
N GLY A 112 4.02 12.96 0.79
CA GLY A 112 5.18 12.58 -0.01
C GLY A 112 4.98 11.16 -0.56
N ILE A 113 5.93 10.66 -1.34
CA ILE A 113 5.88 9.33 -1.93
C ILE A 113 7.15 8.59 -1.53
N LEU A 114 7.01 7.37 -1.01
CA LEU A 114 8.13 6.50 -0.69
C LEU A 114 8.31 5.48 -1.80
N VAL A 115 9.53 4.99 -1.96
CA VAL A 115 9.87 3.97 -2.95
C VAL A 115 10.54 2.77 -2.30
N CYS A 116 10.43 1.60 -2.93
CA CYS A 116 11.14 0.40 -2.50
C CYS A 116 11.72 -0.34 -3.70
N GLU A 117 12.95 -0.81 -3.57
CA GLU A 117 13.61 -1.68 -4.54
C GLU A 117 13.07 -3.12 -4.43
N ASP A 118 13.00 -3.81 -5.58
CA ASP A 118 12.48 -5.17 -5.65
C ASP A 118 13.20 -6.13 -4.67
N ASP A 119 14.53 -6.14 -4.69
CA ASP A 119 15.32 -7.06 -3.86
C ASP A 119 15.20 -6.75 -2.35
N GLU A 120 15.06 -5.47 -2.00
CA GLU A 120 14.83 -5.06 -0.62
C GLU A 120 13.42 -5.46 -0.13
N ALA A 121 12.42 -5.46 -1.01
CA ALA A 121 11.08 -5.95 -0.70
C ALA A 121 11.09 -7.45 -0.33
N PHE A 122 11.77 -8.28 -1.11
CA PHE A 122 11.92 -9.71 -0.83
C PHE A 122 12.72 -9.98 0.44
N LYS A 123 13.80 -9.24 0.65
CA LYS A 123 14.61 -9.35 1.86
C LYS A 123 13.78 -9.00 3.10
N MET A 124 13.05 -7.89 3.07
CA MET A 124 12.22 -7.48 4.19
C MET A 124 11.06 -8.45 4.46
N MET A 125 10.43 -9.00 3.42
CA MET A 125 9.42 -10.05 3.56
C MET A 125 9.95 -11.24 4.38
N ARG A 126 11.16 -11.72 4.06
CA ARG A 126 11.83 -12.80 4.80
C ARG A 126 12.19 -12.37 6.23
N GLU A 127 12.75 -11.18 6.41
CA GLU A 127 13.10 -10.67 7.73
C GLU A 127 11.90 -10.56 8.66
N LEU A 128 10.75 -10.09 8.17
CA LEU A 128 9.49 -10.05 8.93
C LEU A 128 9.07 -11.45 9.38
N SER A 129 9.16 -12.44 8.49
CA SER A 129 8.82 -13.82 8.82
C SER A 129 9.75 -14.40 9.89
N PHE A 130 11.07 -14.26 9.73
CA PHE A 130 12.05 -14.89 10.62
C PHE A 130 12.23 -14.16 11.95
N LYS A 131 12.11 -12.83 11.97
CA LYS A 131 12.38 -12.03 13.16
C LYS A 131 11.13 -11.69 13.96
N GLU A 132 10.02 -11.46 13.26
CA GLU A 132 8.78 -10.97 13.87
C GLU A 132 7.63 -11.99 13.82
N GLY A 133 7.81 -13.12 13.12
CA GLY A 133 6.74 -14.12 12.93
C GLY A 133 5.60 -13.64 12.02
N ILE A 134 5.83 -12.59 11.24
CA ILE A 134 4.83 -12.01 10.33
C ILE A 134 5.04 -12.58 8.93
N LEU A 135 4.19 -13.53 8.54
CA LEU A 135 4.19 -14.10 7.21
C LEU A 135 3.45 -13.18 6.21
N GLY A 136 4.07 -12.05 5.89
CA GLY A 136 3.54 -11.11 4.90
C GLY A 136 3.96 -11.44 3.47
N GLY A 137 3.26 -10.86 2.49
CA GLY A 137 3.63 -10.99 1.08
C GLY A 137 4.72 -10.00 0.65
N ILE A 138 5.06 -10.02 -0.64
CA ILE A 138 6.13 -9.18 -1.22
C ILE A 138 5.80 -7.69 -1.06
N SER A 139 4.55 -7.30 -1.30
CA SER A 139 4.10 -5.91 -1.14
C SER A 139 4.13 -5.46 0.33
N THR A 140 3.88 -6.36 1.27
CA THR A 140 4.07 -6.13 2.70
C THR A 140 5.54 -5.84 3.00
N GLY A 141 6.47 -6.66 2.48
CA GLY A 141 7.91 -6.42 2.59
C GLY A 141 8.32 -5.05 2.08
N ALA A 142 7.84 -4.66 0.89
CA ALA A 142 8.13 -3.35 0.31
C ALA A 142 7.65 -2.20 1.21
N THR A 143 6.43 -2.30 1.72
CA THR A 143 5.83 -1.25 2.56
C THR A 143 6.56 -1.13 3.90
N PHE A 144 6.90 -2.27 4.52
CA PHE A 144 7.69 -2.27 5.76
C PHE A 144 9.12 -1.75 5.56
N LYS A 145 9.77 -2.08 4.43
CA LYS A 145 11.10 -1.53 4.12
C LYS A 145 11.07 -0.02 4.03
N ALA A 146 10.11 0.52 3.29
CA ALA A 146 9.92 1.96 3.17
C ALA A 146 9.66 2.63 4.53
N ALA A 147 8.84 1.99 5.38
CA ALA A 147 8.57 2.47 6.73
C ALA A 147 9.79 2.42 7.64
N LEU A 148 10.60 1.37 7.54
CA LEU A 148 11.83 1.24 8.32
C LEU A 148 12.86 2.32 7.94
N ASP A 149 13.00 2.61 6.65
CA ASP A 149 13.90 3.68 6.20
C ASP A 149 13.39 5.05 6.65
N TYR A 150 12.10 5.33 6.49
CA TYR A 150 11.47 6.53 7.02
C TYR A 150 11.69 6.68 8.54
N SER A 151 11.57 5.59 9.29
CA SER A 151 11.76 5.61 10.74
C SER A 151 13.20 5.95 11.14
N LYS A 152 14.20 5.45 10.39
CA LYS A 152 15.62 5.76 10.63
C LYS A 152 15.93 7.23 10.39
N GLU A 153 15.38 7.82 9.33
CA GLU A 153 15.53 9.25 9.04
C GLU A 153 14.87 10.15 10.09
N ASN A 154 13.90 9.60 10.82
CA ASN A 154 13.12 10.29 11.84
C ASN A 154 13.33 9.69 13.26
N ALA A 155 14.43 8.99 13.51
CA ALA A 155 14.65 8.18 14.72
C ALA A 155 14.47 8.94 16.04
N ASN A 156 14.78 10.23 16.06
CA ASN A 156 14.70 11.05 17.28
C ASN A 156 13.29 11.59 17.60
N LYS A 157 12.28 11.27 16.77
CA LYS A 157 10.92 11.83 16.93
C LYS A 157 9.95 10.96 17.72
N GLY A 158 10.29 9.68 17.98
CA GLY A 158 9.41 8.74 18.70
C GLY A 158 8.05 8.51 18.02
N LEU A 159 8.01 8.47 16.68
CA LEU A 159 6.78 8.40 15.91
C LEU A 159 6.11 7.01 15.98
N ARG A 160 4.78 6.99 16.05
CA ARG A 160 3.96 5.80 15.85
C ARG A 160 3.61 5.67 14.39
N ILE A 161 4.21 4.67 13.74
CA ILE A 161 4.07 4.42 12.30
C ILE A 161 3.18 3.20 12.11
N VAL A 162 2.07 3.36 11.41
CA VAL A 162 1.20 2.26 11.01
C VAL A 162 1.49 1.89 9.56
N VAL A 163 1.69 0.59 9.32
CA VAL A 163 1.95 0.01 8.00
C VAL A 163 0.84 -0.98 7.68
N LEU A 164 0.28 -0.90 6.49
CA LEU A 164 -0.73 -1.85 6.04
C LEU A 164 -0.06 -3.09 5.43
N SER A 165 -0.26 -4.27 6.06
CA SER A 165 0.08 -5.58 5.49
C SER A 165 -1.08 -6.05 4.63
N THR A 166 -0.88 -6.11 3.31
CA THR A 166 -1.97 -6.28 2.35
C THR A 166 -2.25 -7.72 1.96
N ASP A 167 -1.29 -8.62 2.15
CA ASP A 167 -1.42 -10.03 1.80
C ASP A 167 -0.51 -10.94 2.63
N SER A 168 -0.80 -12.26 2.56
CA SER A 168 -0.05 -13.31 3.24
C SER A 168 1.05 -13.88 2.34
N GLY A 169 2.19 -14.23 2.95
CA GLY A 169 3.36 -14.81 2.28
C GLY A 169 3.15 -16.23 1.75
N GLU A 170 2.14 -16.96 2.22
CA GLU A 170 1.81 -18.32 1.75
C GLU A 170 1.57 -18.41 0.24
N LYS A 171 1.12 -17.32 -0.39
CA LYS A 171 0.94 -17.22 -1.85
C LYS A 171 2.25 -17.28 -2.63
N TYR A 172 3.38 -17.08 -1.97
CA TYR A 172 4.69 -16.94 -2.60
C TYR A 172 5.64 -18.09 -2.30
N LEU A 173 5.24 -19.09 -1.52
CA LEU A 173 6.10 -20.23 -1.12
C LEU A 173 6.66 -21.03 -2.29
N SER A 174 5.92 -21.12 -3.41
CA SER A 174 6.35 -21.82 -4.62
C SER A 174 7.09 -20.92 -5.63
N SER A 175 7.25 -19.64 -5.34
CA SER A 175 8.00 -18.72 -6.21
C SER A 175 9.51 -18.86 -6.00
N SER A 176 10.31 -18.54 -7.04
CA SER A 176 11.78 -18.51 -6.95
C SER A 176 12.32 -17.50 -5.91
N HIS A 177 11.45 -16.68 -5.38
CA HIS A 177 11.72 -15.66 -4.37
C HIS A 177 10.97 -15.94 -3.06
N GLY A 178 10.47 -17.16 -2.89
CA GLY A 178 9.79 -17.61 -1.68
C GLY A 178 10.65 -17.48 -0.41
N LEU A 179 10.03 -17.76 0.72
CA LEU A 179 10.63 -17.68 2.08
C LEU A 179 11.85 -18.59 2.24
#